data_bd214b9a94df2a7e0d1ef2bc974403ac
#
_entry.id   bd214b9a94df2a7e0d1ef2bc974403ac
#
_cell.length_a   1.000
_cell.length_b   1.000
_cell.length_c   1.000
_cell.angle_alpha   90.00
_cell.angle_beta   90.00
_cell.angle_gamma   90.00
#
_symmetry.space_group_name_H-M   'P 1'
#
loop_
_entity.id
_entity.type
_entity.pdbx_description
1 polymer ?
#
loop_
_entity_poly.entity_id
_entity_poly.type
_entity_poly.pdbx_seq_one_letter_code
_entity_poly.pdbx_strand_id
1 'polypeptide(L)'
;MRGSNFYGDLGVHPDASEREIKSRFRRLAALYHPDKVASGGNQQQSQEEVNNYFVHLKTAVDTLTDPVRRFAYERFGLDAVAWAGPNGNGKGGCKTHHDFVMRGMQMLLSYYGFAAAALYGLGLLGYLTWGRYERWLVLTSMFVWEAHTVMSPGRPVVFAQFLNPLLQRVTGVMGRYYLPFQAVALMRKVSVTVYIAISQIGPLLTADTSSGQLVAKNNGGGGGDQEELLKQGLERLEMMSKGLDQDTSRLVELEMAPFAGDQEALSSMRGKIKEWLVQNTIRNDPMVRDALGRGLQRRRVDAPAGARGTK
;
A
#
# COMPACT_ATOMS: atom_id res chain seq x y z
N MET A 1 11.13 14.47 12.93
CA MET A 1 10.60 13.35 12.12
C MET A 1 9.91 12.39 13.09
N ARG A 2 8.58 12.29 13.03
CA ARG A 2 7.85 11.31 13.86
C ARG A 2 8.13 9.91 13.31
N GLY A 3 8.66 9.01 14.18
CA GLY A 3 8.75 7.59 13.85
C GLY A 3 7.35 7.02 13.61
N SER A 4 7.24 5.87 12.98
CA SER A 4 5.95 5.23 12.75
C SER A 4 5.41 4.47 13.96
N ASN A 5 6.16 4.43 15.05
CA ASN A 5 5.82 3.75 16.30
C ASN A 5 6.60 4.34 17.48
N PHE A 6 6.15 4.06 18.73
CA PHE A 6 6.76 4.58 19.96
C PHE A 6 8.23 4.20 20.13
N TYR A 7 8.65 3.03 19.67
CA TYR A 7 10.05 2.62 19.69
C TYR A 7 10.92 3.50 18.77
N GLY A 8 10.41 3.80 17.59
CA GLY A 8 11.06 4.71 16.63
C GLY A 8 11.10 6.16 17.11
N ASP A 9 10.02 6.62 17.79
CA ASP A 9 9.96 7.98 18.33
C ASP A 9 10.96 8.18 19.48
N LEU A 10 11.16 7.16 20.31
CA LEU A 10 12.17 7.16 21.38
C LEU A 10 13.59 6.81 20.88
N GLY A 11 13.70 6.26 19.66
CA GLY A 11 14.98 5.77 19.13
C GLY A 11 15.54 4.57 19.91
N VAL A 12 14.67 3.65 20.34
CA VAL A 12 15.03 2.42 21.07
C VAL A 12 14.63 1.17 20.29
N HIS A 13 15.35 0.08 20.56
CA HIS A 13 15.03 -1.22 19.99
C HIS A 13 13.74 -1.79 20.62
N PRO A 14 12.94 -2.60 19.88
CA PRO A 14 11.76 -3.25 20.45
C PRO A 14 12.06 -4.17 21.65
N ASP A 15 13.28 -4.68 21.78
CA ASP A 15 13.71 -5.50 22.94
C ASP A 15 14.37 -4.68 24.06
N ALA A 16 14.33 -3.34 23.94
CA ALA A 16 14.94 -2.44 24.92
C ALA A 16 14.38 -2.68 26.33
N SER A 17 15.27 -2.62 27.30
CA SER A 17 14.93 -2.71 28.71
C SER A 17 14.23 -1.44 29.21
N GLU A 18 13.48 -1.56 30.31
CA GLU A 18 12.84 -0.41 30.94
C GLU A 18 13.82 0.72 31.26
N ARG A 19 15.04 0.36 31.69
CA ARG A 19 16.11 1.32 32.00
C ARG A 19 16.56 2.11 30.78
N GLU A 20 16.67 1.46 29.64
CA GLU A 20 17.04 2.11 28.36
C GLU A 20 15.95 3.03 27.90
N ILE A 21 14.68 2.61 27.95
CA ILE A 21 13.53 3.43 27.60
C ILE A 21 13.50 4.71 28.45
N LYS A 22 13.60 4.57 29.77
CA LYS A 22 13.64 5.72 30.70
C LYS A 22 14.88 6.60 30.50
N SER A 23 16.03 6.03 30.18
CA SER A 23 17.25 6.79 29.89
C SER A 23 17.12 7.62 28.63
N ARG A 24 16.59 7.04 27.56
CA ARG A 24 16.32 7.75 26.29
C ARG A 24 15.30 8.85 26.47
N PHE A 25 14.21 8.59 27.19
CA PHE A 25 13.22 9.60 27.50
C PHE A 25 13.81 10.80 28.22
N ARG A 26 14.62 10.58 29.26
CA ARG A 26 15.25 11.69 29.99
C ARG A 26 16.09 12.57 29.09
N ARG A 27 16.82 12.00 28.13
CA ARG A 27 17.59 12.77 27.13
C ARG A 27 16.68 13.58 26.22
N LEU A 28 15.61 12.99 25.69
CA LEU A 28 14.66 13.67 24.82
C LEU A 28 13.86 14.73 25.58
N ALA A 29 13.43 14.44 26.80
CA ALA A 29 12.73 15.39 27.66
C ALA A 29 13.59 16.63 27.99
N ALA A 30 14.91 16.46 28.17
CA ALA A 30 15.84 17.57 28.40
C ALA A 30 15.98 18.47 27.15
N LEU A 31 15.80 17.92 25.94
CA LEU A 31 15.85 18.68 24.69
C LEU A 31 14.53 19.37 24.35
N TYR A 32 13.40 18.69 24.58
CA TYR A 32 12.06 19.12 24.20
C TYR A 32 11.21 19.57 25.40
N HIS A 33 11.85 20.04 26.48
CA HIS A 33 11.12 20.54 27.64
C HIS A 33 10.39 21.85 27.28
N PRO A 34 9.06 21.96 27.56
CA PRO A 34 8.29 23.15 27.17
C PRO A 34 8.84 24.44 27.80
N ASP A 35 9.41 24.37 29.00
CA ASP A 35 10.02 25.50 29.70
C ASP A 35 11.24 26.12 29.01
N LYS A 36 12.03 25.27 28.32
CA LYS A 36 13.18 25.74 27.56
C LYS A 36 12.83 26.41 26.23
N VAL A 37 11.71 26.02 25.64
CA VAL A 37 11.23 26.58 24.37
C VAL A 37 10.50 27.91 24.60
N ALA A 38 9.87 28.08 25.75
CA ALA A 38 9.21 29.32 26.16
C ALA A 38 10.18 30.52 26.26
N SER A 39 11.48 30.26 26.51
CA SER A 39 12.51 31.30 26.67
C SER A 39 13.01 31.92 25.36
N GLY A 40 12.66 31.35 24.18
CA GLY A 40 13.18 31.73 22.86
C GLY A 40 12.21 32.52 21.97
N GLY A 41 11.58 33.55 22.48
CA GLY A 41 10.73 34.56 21.82
C GLY A 41 10.23 34.28 20.39
N ASN A 42 8.93 34.35 20.20
CA ASN A 42 8.17 34.30 18.94
C ASN A 42 7.94 32.89 18.37
N GLN A 43 6.87 32.25 18.83
CA GLN A 43 5.96 31.44 17.98
C GLN A 43 5.08 30.56 18.87
N GLN A 44 3.88 31.01 19.19
CA GLN A 44 2.85 30.21 19.90
C GLN A 44 2.59 28.87 19.22
N GLN A 45 2.66 28.79 17.89
CA GLN A 45 2.49 27.54 17.13
C GLN A 45 3.62 26.51 17.39
N SER A 46 4.87 26.95 17.50
CA SER A 46 6.00 26.04 17.81
C SER A 46 5.93 25.54 19.26
N GLN A 47 5.36 26.30 20.17
CA GLN A 47 5.23 25.90 21.58
C GLN A 47 4.14 24.83 21.77
N GLU A 48 3.01 24.94 21.07
CA GLU A 48 1.98 23.90 21.05
C GLU A 48 2.49 22.57 20.45
N GLU A 49 3.23 22.65 19.35
CA GLU A 49 3.81 21.45 18.72
C GLU A 49 4.82 20.76 19.64
N VAL A 50 5.67 21.50 20.34
CA VAL A 50 6.63 20.95 21.30
C VAL A 50 5.93 20.33 22.50
N ASN A 51 4.90 20.99 23.01
CA ASN A 51 4.11 20.45 24.10
C ASN A 51 3.39 19.16 23.70
N ASN A 52 2.74 19.14 22.52
CA ASN A 52 2.10 17.95 21.99
C ASN A 52 3.10 16.80 21.78
N TYR A 53 4.30 17.12 21.30
CA TYR A 53 5.37 16.13 21.14
C TYR A 53 5.86 15.60 22.48
N PHE A 54 6.00 16.46 23.49
CA PHE A 54 6.40 16.05 24.84
C PHE A 54 5.33 15.14 25.49
N VAL A 55 4.05 15.48 25.35
CA VAL A 55 2.93 14.64 25.83
C VAL A 55 2.93 13.29 25.09
N HIS A 56 3.19 13.28 23.80
CA HIS A 56 3.33 12.04 23.01
C HIS A 56 4.49 11.16 23.51
N LEU A 57 5.68 11.75 23.75
CA LEU A 57 6.83 11.03 24.31
C LEU A 57 6.54 10.47 25.71
N LYS A 58 5.85 11.23 26.55
CA LYS A 58 5.44 10.76 27.88
C LYS A 58 4.49 9.57 27.79
N THR A 59 3.47 9.67 26.92
CA THR A 59 2.54 8.56 26.66
C THR A 59 3.26 7.32 26.13
N ALA A 60 4.25 7.50 25.26
CA ALA A 60 5.05 6.41 24.73
C ALA A 60 5.83 5.69 25.85
N VAL A 61 6.46 6.44 26.75
CA VAL A 61 7.22 5.85 27.89
C VAL A 61 6.29 5.16 28.87
N ASP A 62 5.19 5.78 29.26
CA ASP A 62 4.20 5.21 30.17
C ASP A 62 3.62 3.90 29.62
N THR A 63 3.45 3.83 28.30
CA THR A 63 2.96 2.63 27.64
C THR A 63 4.04 1.53 27.55
N LEU A 64 5.29 1.88 27.22
CA LEU A 64 6.35 0.89 27.01
C LEU A 64 7.01 0.40 28.30
N THR A 65 6.86 1.13 29.41
CA THR A 65 7.41 0.76 30.71
C THR A 65 6.54 -0.28 31.42
N ASP A 66 5.22 -0.23 31.21
CA ASP A 66 4.29 -1.22 31.76
C ASP A 66 4.25 -2.47 30.84
N PRO A 67 4.59 -3.67 31.32
CA PRO A 67 4.62 -4.87 30.49
C PRO A 67 3.24 -5.22 29.90
N VAL A 68 2.16 -4.94 30.60
CA VAL A 68 0.79 -5.20 30.11
C VAL A 68 0.44 -4.25 28.97
N ARG A 69 0.72 -2.95 29.15
CA ARG A 69 0.46 -1.92 28.13
C ARG A 69 1.38 -2.09 26.92
N ARG A 70 2.65 -2.47 27.14
CA ARG A 70 3.61 -2.76 26.07
C ARG A 70 3.13 -3.94 25.22
N PHE A 71 2.69 -5.03 25.85
CA PHE A 71 2.09 -6.17 25.17
C PHE A 71 0.88 -5.76 24.31
N ALA A 72 -0.03 -4.96 24.86
CA ALA A 72 -1.20 -4.51 24.16
C ALA A 72 -0.84 -3.56 22.99
N TYR A 73 0.11 -2.65 23.21
CA TYR A 73 0.57 -1.71 22.20
C TYR A 73 1.23 -2.42 21.01
N GLU A 74 2.04 -3.44 21.24
CA GLU A 74 2.69 -4.20 20.15
C GLU A 74 1.68 -4.87 19.23
N ARG A 75 0.47 -5.21 19.72
CA ARG A 75 -0.58 -5.90 18.96
C ARG A 75 -1.64 -4.98 18.37
N PHE A 76 -2.07 -3.98 19.13
CA PHE A 76 -3.20 -3.12 18.78
C PHE A 76 -2.78 -1.67 18.49
N GLY A 77 -1.50 -1.32 18.71
CA GLY A 77 -1.02 0.04 18.46
C GLY A 77 -1.69 1.08 19.37
N LEU A 78 -2.08 2.21 18.77
CA LEU A 78 -2.67 3.33 19.51
C LEU A 78 -4.04 3.01 20.12
N ASP A 79 -4.77 2.04 19.59
CA ASP A 79 -6.05 1.62 20.15
C ASP A 79 -5.88 1.06 21.57
N ALA A 80 -4.78 0.34 21.83
CA ALA A 80 -4.45 -0.14 23.16
C ALA A 80 -4.27 1.00 24.17
N VAL A 81 -3.67 2.11 23.75
CA VAL A 81 -3.50 3.31 24.61
C VAL A 81 -4.84 3.92 24.93
N ALA A 82 -5.75 4.01 23.96
CA ALA A 82 -7.11 4.52 24.15
C ALA A 82 -7.93 3.63 25.11
N TRP A 83 -7.75 2.30 25.06
CA TRP A 83 -8.44 1.37 25.97
C TRP A 83 -7.92 1.41 27.40
N ALA A 84 -6.62 1.63 27.58
CA ALA A 84 -6.02 1.79 28.90
C ALA A 84 -6.41 3.11 29.56
N GLY A 85 -6.69 4.17 28.78
CA GLY A 85 -6.92 5.53 29.27
C GLY A 85 -5.68 6.21 29.84
N PRO A 86 -5.70 7.55 30.04
CA PRO A 86 -4.53 8.34 30.42
C PRO A 86 -3.92 7.98 31.78
N ASN A 87 -4.70 7.40 32.70
CA ASN A 87 -4.25 7.01 34.05
C ASN A 87 -4.55 5.53 34.38
N GLY A 88 -4.75 4.66 33.37
CA GLY A 88 -5.20 3.29 33.60
C GLY A 88 -6.66 3.20 34.08
N ASN A 89 -7.37 4.30 34.16
CA ASN A 89 -8.78 4.43 34.51
C ASN A 89 -9.64 4.87 33.32
N GLY A 90 -9.21 4.53 32.08
CA GLY A 90 -10.02 4.82 30.89
C GLY A 90 -11.42 4.22 31.02
N LYS A 91 -12.41 4.83 30.38
CA LYS A 91 -13.78 4.29 30.30
C LYS A 91 -13.86 2.87 29.67
N GLY A 92 -12.72 2.33 29.20
CA GLY A 92 -12.57 0.97 28.70
C GLY A 92 -12.08 -0.06 29.74
N GLY A 93 -11.49 0.39 30.84
CA GLY A 93 -11.16 -0.44 32.01
C GLY A 93 -10.17 -1.58 31.80
N CYS A 94 -9.44 -1.65 30.67
CA CYS A 94 -8.48 -2.73 30.40
C CYS A 94 -7.23 -2.57 31.28
N LYS A 95 -7.04 -3.49 32.21
CA LYS A 95 -5.89 -3.51 33.15
C LYS A 95 -5.05 -4.77 33.01
N THR A 96 -5.64 -5.88 32.59
CA THR A 96 -4.96 -7.17 32.47
C THR A 96 -4.71 -7.54 31.01
N HIS A 97 -3.75 -8.45 30.79
CA HIS A 97 -3.54 -9.03 29.46
C HIS A 97 -4.82 -9.61 28.87
N HIS A 98 -5.62 -10.29 29.71
CA HIS A 98 -6.88 -10.90 29.30
C HIS A 98 -7.88 -9.85 28.79
N ASP A 99 -8.02 -8.70 29.48
CA ASP A 99 -8.97 -7.64 29.09
C ASP A 99 -8.62 -7.07 27.70
N PHE A 100 -7.32 -6.82 27.46
CA PHE A 100 -6.85 -6.35 26.16
C PHE A 100 -7.07 -7.38 25.05
N VAL A 101 -6.80 -8.66 25.32
CA VAL A 101 -7.03 -9.73 24.33
C VAL A 101 -8.52 -9.88 24.03
N MET A 102 -9.38 -9.89 25.03
CA MET A 102 -10.84 -10.00 24.85
C MET A 102 -11.39 -8.81 24.06
N ARG A 103 -10.94 -7.59 24.38
CA ARG A 103 -11.34 -6.39 23.63
C ARG A 103 -10.84 -6.45 22.17
N GLY A 104 -9.60 -6.87 21.97
CA GLY A 104 -9.02 -7.06 20.64
C GLY A 104 -9.75 -8.13 19.83
N MET A 105 -10.09 -9.26 20.44
CA MET A 105 -10.89 -10.31 19.79
C MET A 105 -12.29 -9.82 19.43
N GLN A 106 -12.93 -9.02 20.25
CA GLN A 106 -14.22 -8.41 19.94
C GLN A 106 -14.14 -7.50 18.70
N MET A 107 -13.12 -6.65 18.62
CA MET A 107 -12.88 -5.80 17.44
C MET A 107 -12.57 -6.64 16.19
N LEU A 108 -11.78 -7.68 16.34
CA LEU A 108 -11.43 -8.59 15.26
C LEU A 108 -12.66 -9.30 14.71
N LEU A 109 -13.50 -9.86 15.58
CA LEU A 109 -14.74 -10.53 15.20
C LEU A 109 -15.71 -9.55 14.51
N SER A 110 -15.84 -8.33 14.99
CA SER A 110 -16.71 -7.33 14.37
C SER A 110 -16.21 -6.95 12.96
N TYR A 111 -14.89 -6.75 12.79
CA TYR A 111 -14.29 -6.42 11.49
C TYR A 111 -14.49 -7.55 10.47
N TYR A 112 -14.11 -8.78 10.83
CA TYR A 112 -14.23 -9.93 9.92
C TYR A 112 -15.68 -10.38 9.73
N GLY A 113 -16.54 -10.20 10.74
CA GLY A 113 -17.97 -10.43 10.61
C GLY A 113 -18.62 -9.48 9.61
N PHE A 114 -18.27 -8.19 9.66
CA PHE A 114 -18.75 -7.22 8.68
C PHE A 114 -18.20 -7.51 7.27
N ALA A 115 -16.92 -7.85 7.16
CA ALA A 115 -16.30 -8.21 5.88
C ALA A 115 -16.94 -9.48 5.27
N ALA A 116 -17.23 -10.50 6.09
CA ALA A 116 -17.92 -11.70 5.66
C ALA A 116 -19.34 -11.39 5.19
N ALA A 117 -20.08 -10.58 5.95
CA ALA A 117 -21.43 -10.15 5.58
C ALA A 117 -21.45 -9.37 4.26
N ALA A 118 -20.46 -8.48 4.06
CA ALA A 118 -20.30 -7.74 2.81
C ALA A 118 -20.00 -8.66 1.63
N LEU A 119 -19.05 -9.60 1.77
CA LEU A 119 -18.74 -10.58 0.73
C LEU A 119 -19.95 -11.47 0.39
N TYR A 120 -20.69 -11.88 1.40
CA TYR A 120 -21.90 -12.69 1.20
C TYR A 120 -22.99 -11.89 0.50
N GLY A 121 -23.26 -10.65 0.93
CA GLY A 121 -24.28 -9.78 0.34
C GLY A 121 -23.95 -9.41 -1.11
N LEU A 122 -22.69 -9.05 -1.41
CA LEU A 122 -22.25 -8.79 -2.78
C LEU A 122 -22.28 -10.05 -3.65
N GLY A 123 -22.03 -11.21 -3.07
CA GLY A 123 -22.17 -12.50 -3.75
C GLY A 123 -23.62 -12.82 -4.13
N LEU A 124 -24.59 -12.49 -3.25
CA LEU A 124 -26.04 -12.64 -3.55
C LEU A 124 -26.51 -11.70 -4.66
N LEU A 125 -25.97 -10.48 -4.70
CA LEU A 125 -26.26 -9.51 -5.74
C LEU A 125 -25.61 -9.85 -7.10
N GLY A 126 -24.82 -10.91 -7.19
CA GLY A 126 -24.18 -11.38 -8.41
C GLY A 126 -22.94 -10.58 -8.86
N TYR A 127 -22.50 -9.59 -8.07
CA TYR A 127 -21.31 -8.80 -8.40
C TYR A 127 -20.00 -9.58 -8.27
N LEU A 128 -19.97 -10.66 -7.47
CA LEU A 128 -18.78 -11.42 -7.09
C LEU A 128 -18.88 -12.90 -7.50
N THR A 129 -19.31 -13.18 -8.72
CA THR A 129 -19.50 -14.56 -9.21
C THR A 129 -18.18 -15.29 -9.39
N TRP A 130 -17.16 -14.59 -9.94
CA TRP A 130 -15.83 -15.16 -10.16
C TRP A 130 -14.94 -14.97 -8.92
N GLY A 131 -14.11 -15.98 -8.59
CA GLY A 131 -13.16 -15.90 -7.48
C GLY A 131 -13.81 -15.89 -6.09
N ARG A 132 -15.01 -16.45 -5.95
CA ARG A 132 -15.74 -16.47 -4.67
C ARG A 132 -15.03 -17.31 -3.62
N TYR A 133 -14.47 -18.45 -4.01
CA TYR A 133 -13.74 -19.36 -3.13
C TYR A 133 -12.43 -18.71 -2.63
N GLU A 134 -11.67 -18.13 -3.52
CA GLU A 134 -10.39 -17.48 -3.24
C GLU A 134 -10.54 -16.32 -2.26
N ARG A 135 -11.60 -15.53 -2.39
CA ARG A 135 -11.89 -14.43 -1.44
C ARG A 135 -12.21 -14.94 -0.03
N TRP A 136 -13.01 -15.99 0.08
CA TRP A 136 -13.28 -16.61 1.36
C TRP A 136 -12.02 -17.22 1.98
N LEU A 137 -11.16 -17.83 1.17
CA LEU A 137 -9.90 -18.41 1.62
C LEU A 137 -8.95 -17.30 2.14
N VAL A 138 -8.83 -16.17 1.43
CA VAL A 138 -8.04 -15.03 1.90
C VAL A 138 -8.63 -14.45 3.18
N LEU A 139 -9.94 -14.27 3.28
CA LEU A 139 -10.60 -13.75 4.48
C LEU A 139 -10.34 -14.65 5.70
N THR A 140 -10.56 -15.95 5.56
CA THR A 140 -10.37 -16.92 6.66
C THR A 140 -8.92 -17.07 7.06
N SER A 141 -7.98 -17.10 6.11
CA SER A 141 -6.54 -17.18 6.40
C SER A 141 -6.06 -15.93 7.15
N MET A 142 -6.53 -14.75 6.75
CA MET A 142 -6.20 -13.49 7.42
C MET A 142 -6.78 -13.44 8.83
N PHE A 143 -8.03 -13.88 9.02
CA PHE A 143 -8.65 -13.97 10.34
C PHE A 143 -7.85 -14.90 11.28
N VAL A 144 -7.51 -16.11 10.82
CA VAL A 144 -6.74 -17.07 11.61
C VAL A 144 -5.36 -16.53 11.96
N TRP A 145 -4.68 -15.93 11.00
CA TRP A 145 -3.36 -15.34 11.22
C TRP A 145 -3.40 -14.19 12.24
N GLU A 146 -4.38 -13.30 12.12
CA GLU A 146 -4.54 -12.18 13.04
C GLU A 146 -4.96 -12.65 14.44
N ALA A 147 -5.90 -13.58 14.53
CA ALA A 147 -6.31 -14.20 15.80
C ALA A 147 -5.12 -14.87 16.51
N HIS A 148 -4.31 -15.61 15.77
CA HIS A 148 -3.08 -16.21 16.29
C HIS A 148 -2.11 -15.14 16.80
N THR A 149 -1.93 -14.03 16.07
CA THR A 149 -1.05 -12.93 16.49
C THR A 149 -1.54 -12.25 17.77
N VAL A 150 -2.86 -12.10 17.93
CA VAL A 150 -3.47 -11.51 19.13
C VAL A 150 -3.35 -12.42 20.35
N MET A 151 -3.60 -13.72 20.17
CA MET A 151 -3.58 -14.71 21.27
C MET A 151 -2.19 -15.17 21.67
N SER A 152 -1.19 -15.07 20.79
CA SER A 152 0.16 -15.52 21.06
C SER A 152 0.79 -14.75 22.23
N PRO A 153 1.32 -15.43 23.28
CA PRO A 153 1.90 -14.76 24.43
C PRO A 153 3.21 -14.00 24.10
N GLY A 154 3.97 -14.49 23.12
CA GLY A 154 5.21 -13.89 22.64
C GLY A 154 5.05 -13.19 21.29
N ARG A 155 6.16 -12.66 20.77
CA ARG A 155 6.19 -12.22 19.37
C ARG A 155 6.14 -13.45 18.46
N PRO A 156 5.23 -13.48 17.48
CA PRO A 156 5.16 -14.62 16.56
C PRO A 156 6.51 -14.80 15.84
N VAL A 157 7.08 -16.00 15.90
CA VAL A 157 8.39 -16.33 15.30
C VAL A 157 8.37 -16.06 13.80
N VAL A 158 7.26 -16.38 13.15
CA VAL A 158 7.03 -16.12 11.71
C VAL A 158 7.16 -14.63 11.40
N PHE A 159 6.68 -13.76 12.29
CA PHE A 159 6.78 -12.32 12.12
C PHE A 159 8.23 -11.83 12.21
N ALA A 160 8.98 -12.29 13.21
CA ALA A 160 10.36 -11.84 13.43
C ALA A 160 11.32 -12.36 12.35
N GLN A 161 11.15 -13.61 11.91
CA GLN A 161 12.10 -14.29 11.01
C GLN A 161 11.81 -14.08 9.52
N PHE A 162 10.53 -14.00 9.12
CA PHE A 162 10.14 -13.92 7.72
C PHE A 162 9.57 -12.57 7.34
N LEU A 163 8.58 -12.09 8.07
CA LEU A 163 7.84 -10.91 7.67
C LEU A 163 8.64 -9.62 7.84
N ASN A 164 9.39 -9.49 8.92
CA ASN A 164 10.18 -8.30 9.21
C ASN A 164 11.31 -8.09 8.19
N PRO A 165 12.16 -9.08 7.84
CA PRO A 165 13.18 -8.90 6.80
C PRO A 165 12.57 -8.71 5.41
N LEU A 166 11.43 -9.34 5.10
CA LEU A 166 10.72 -9.12 3.85
C LEU A 166 10.21 -7.68 3.73
N LEU A 167 9.55 -7.16 4.78
CA LEU A 167 9.06 -5.78 4.83
C LEU A 167 10.20 -4.77 4.73
N GLN A 168 11.33 -5.01 5.38
CA GLN A 168 12.52 -4.15 5.27
C GLN A 168 13.05 -4.10 3.83
N ARG A 169 13.05 -5.24 3.12
CA ARG A 169 13.45 -5.28 1.70
C ARG A 169 12.49 -4.54 0.79
N VAL A 170 11.18 -4.75 0.97
CA VAL A 170 10.14 -4.14 0.13
C VAL A 170 10.05 -2.63 0.36
N THR A 171 10.17 -2.18 1.61
CA THR A 171 10.08 -0.74 1.94
C THR A 171 11.40 0.01 1.75
N GLY A 172 12.52 -0.68 1.50
CA GLY A 172 13.84 -0.08 1.31
C GLY A 172 14.42 0.59 2.56
N VAL A 173 13.74 0.51 3.71
CA VAL A 173 14.18 1.13 4.97
C VAL A 173 14.85 0.08 5.84
N MET A 174 16.15 -0.09 5.62
CA MET A 174 16.97 -0.97 6.46
C MET A 174 17.04 -0.44 7.90
N GLY A 175 16.87 -1.34 8.88
CA GLY A 175 16.98 -1.01 10.31
C GLY A 175 15.68 -0.57 10.99
N ARG A 176 14.57 -0.47 10.29
CA ARG A 176 13.27 -0.17 10.88
C ARG A 176 12.57 -1.46 11.31
N TYR A 177 12.25 -1.57 12.58
CA TYR A 177 11.47 -2.70 13.08
C TYR A 177 9.97 -2.42 12.93
N TYR A 178 9.30 -3.32 12.24
CA TYR A 178 7.84 -3.30 12.13
C TYR A 178 7.23 -4.07 13.29
N LEU A 179 6.22 -3.51 13.88
CA LEU A 179 5.45 -4.12 14.97
C LEU A 179 4.29 -4.96 14.41
N PRO A 180 3.81 -5.95 15.15
CA PRO A 180 2.70 -6.81 14.71
C PRO A 180 1.48 -6.03 14.21
N PHE A 181 1.06 -4.97 14.92
CA PHE A 181 -0.08 -4.15 14.49
C PHE A 181 0.13 -3.44 13.13
N GLN A 182 1.37 -3.03 12.83
CA GLN A 182 1.69 -2.39 11.55
C GLN A 182 1.63 -3.40 10.39
N ALA A 183 2.09 -4.63 10.64
CA ALA A 183 1.98 -5.70 9.68
C ALA A 183 0.53 -6.11 9.43
N VAL A 184 -0.28 -6.22 10.47
CA VAL A 184 -1.72 -6.47 10.36
C VAL A 184 -2.39 -5.38 9.51
N ALA A 185 -2.12 -4.10 9.80
CA ALA A 185 -2.66 -2.99 9.03
C ALA A 185 -2.24 -3.02 7.55
N LEU A 186 -0.97 -3.39 7.27
CA LEU A 186 -0.48 -3.56 5.90
C LEU A 186 -1.17 -4.73 5.21
N MET A 187 -1.24 -5.89 5.85
CA MET A 187 -1.86 -7.10 5.27
C MET A 187 -3.37 -6.91 5.02
N ARG A 188 -4.08 -6.17 5.87
CA ARG A 188 -5.48 -5.80 5.59
C ARG A 188 -5.60 -4.94 4.33
N LYS A 189 -4.69 -3.99 4.09
CA LYS A 189 -4.66 -3.21 2.86
C LYS A 189 -4.34 -4.08 1.64
N VAL A 190 -3.36 -4.98 1.76
CA VAL A 190 -3.00 -5.94 0.70
C VAL A 190 -4.18 -6.86 0.38
N SER A 191 -4.92 -7.36 1.36
CA SER A 191 -6.08 -8.21 1.11
C SER A 191 -7.17 -7.50 0.30
N VAL A 192 -7.43 -6.21 0.57
CA VAL A 192 -8.36 -5.40 -0.22
C VAL A 192 -7.87 -5.25 -1.67
N THR A 193 -6.58 -4.96 -1.88
CA THR A 193 -6.02 -4.88 -3.24
C THR A 193 -6.09 -6.22 -3.98
N VAL A 194 -5.88 -7.34 -3.27
CA VAL A 194 -6.05 -8.68 -3.83
C VAL A 194 -7.52 -8.93 -4.23
N TYR A 195 -8.50 -8.51 -3.42
CA TYR A 195 -9.91 -8.64 -3.78
C TYR A 195 -10.26 -7.85 -5.04
N ILE A 196 -9.73 -6.64 -5.18
CA ILE A 196 -9.90 -5.81 -6.38
C ILE A 196 -9.23 -6.48 -7.58
N ALA A 197 -8.00 -6.96 -7.41
CA ALA A 197 -7.26 -7.66 -8.47
C ALA A 197 -7.99 -8.93 -8.94
N ILE A 198 -8.49 -9.76 -8.03
CA ILE A 198 -9.30 -10.93 -8.36
C ILE A 198 -10.55 -10.52 -9.15
N SER A 199 -11.19 -9.40 -8.80
CA SER A 199 -12.39 -8.94 -9.49
C SER A 199 -12.12 -8.45 -10.91
N GLN A 200 -10.97 -7.83 -11.15
CA GLN A 200 -10.64 -7.21 -12.44
C GLN A 200 -9.88 -8.16 -13.37
N ILE A 201 -8.87 -8.86 -12.83
CA ILE A 201 -7.98 -9.71 -13.64
C ILE A 201 -8.60 -11.09 -13.88
N GLY A 202 -9.36 -11.60 -12.92
CA GLY A 202 -9.92 -12.93 -12.97
C GLY A 202 -10.77 -13.24 -14.21
N PRO A 203 -11.74 -12.41 -14.56
CA PRO A 203 -12.53 -12.61 -15.77
C PRO A 203 -11.69 -12.61 -17.05
N LEU A 204 -10.60 -11.80 -17.09
CA LEU A 204 -9.69 -11.75 -18.24
C LEU A 204 -8.90 -13.05 -18.40
N LEU A 205 -8.35 -13.59 -17.29
CA LEU A 205 -7.60 -14.85 -17.31
C LEU A 205 -8.46 -16.04 -17.72
N THR A 206 -9.75 -16.07 -17.31
CA THR A 206 -10.65 -17.14 -17.73
C THR A 206 -11.11 -17.00 -19.18
N ALA A 207 -11.22 -15.77 -19.71
CA ALA A 207 -11.52 -15.56 -21.11
C ALA A 207 -10.41 -16.12 -22.01
N ASP A 208 -9.13 -15.88 -21.64
CA ASP A 208 -7.98 -16.42 -22.39
C ASP A 208 -7.84 -17.94 -22.25
N THR A 209 -8.10 -18.49 -21.05
CA THR A 209 -8.04 -19.94 -20.82
C THR A 209 -9.19 -20.66 -21.51
N SER A 210 -10.40 -20.08 -21.56
CA SER A 210 -11.52 -20.66 -22.26
C SER A 210 -11.31 -20.65 -23.78
N SER A 211 -10.71 -19.61 -24.34
CA SER A 211 -10.30 -19.59 -25.75
C SER A 211 -9.22 -20.62 -26.07
N GLY A 212 -8.24 -20.79 -25.17
CA GLY A 212 -7.18 -21.83 -25.30
C GLY A 212 -7.71 -23.25 -25.12
N GLN A 213 -8.65 -23.49 -24.21
CA GLN A 213 -9.29 -24.82 -24.02
C GLN A 213 -10.25 -25.20 -25.15
N LEU A 214 -10.94 -24.22 -25.73
CA LEU A 214 -11.78 -24.47 -26.91
C LEU A 214 -10.92 -24.86 -28.14
N VAL A 215 -9.75 -24.21 -28.29
CA VAL A 215 -8.79 -24.59 -29.35
C VAL A 215 -8.18 -25.98 -29.10
N ALA A 216 -7.88 -26.34 -27.83
CA ALA A 216 -7.34 -27.66 -27.51
C ALA A 216 -8.36 -28.80 -27.59
N LYS A 217 -9.65 -28.50 -27.33
CA LYS A 217 -10.72 -29.52 -27.35
C LYS A 217 -11.26 -29.76 -28.77
N ASN A 218 -10.99 -28.88 -29.72
CA ASN A 218 -11.52 -28.94 -31.09
C ASN A 218 -10.54 -29.54 -32.10
N ASN A 219 -9.47 -30.20 -31.68
CA ASN A 219 -8.59 -30.99 -32.56
C ASN A 219 -9.24 -32.29 -33.08
N GLY A 220 -10.54 -32.41 -33.00
CA GLY A 220 -11.29 -33.57 -33.45
C GLY A 220 -12.65 -33.20 -34.07
N GLY A 221 -12.66 -32.49 -35.20
CA GLY A 221 -13.86 -32.46 -36.04
C GLY A 221 -14.46 -31.08 -36.33
N GLY A 222 -14.46 -30.64 -37.57
CA GLY A 222 -15.35 -29.64 -38.14
C GLY A 222 -14.79 -28.21 -38.23
N GLY A 223 -14.26 -27.83 -39.42
CA GLY A 223 -13.67 -26.50 -39.68
C GLY A 223 -14.67 -25.34 -39.75
N GLY A 224 -15.98 -25.53 -39.49
CA GLY A 224 -16.98 -24.48 -39.50
C GLY A 224 -17.11 -23.69 -38.19
N ASP A 225 -17.04 -24.39 -37.07
CA ASP A 225 -17.25 -23.77 -35.76
C ASP A 225 -16.07 -22.90 -35.30
N GLN A 226 -14.87 -23.19 -35.82
CA GLN A 226 -13.65 -22.44 -35.49
C GLN A 226 -13.62 -21.06 -36.19
N GLU A 227 -14.17 -20.97 -37.38
CA GLU A 227 -14.29 -19.72 -38.13
C GLU A 227 -15.33 -18.80 -37.48
N GLU A 228 -16.40 -19.36 -36.95
CA GLU A 228 -17.48 -18.61 -36.29
C GLU A 228 -17.02 -18.05 -34.94
N LEU A 229 -16.24 -18.81 -34.14
CA LEU A 229 -15.62 -18.36 -32.89
C LEU A 229 -14.55 -17.28 -33.12
N LEU A 230 -13.76 -17.40 -34.21
CA LEU A 230 -12.81 -16.39 -34.61
C LEU A 230 -13.52 -15.08 -35.03
N LYS A 231 -14.64 -15.18 -35.79
CA LYS A 231 -15.46 -14.03 -36.12
C LYS A 231 -16.05 -13.33 -34.92
N GLN A 232 -16.61 -14.08 -33.97
CA GLN A 232 -17.12 -13.54 -32.71
C GLN A 232 -16.01 -12.87 -31.86
N GLY A 233 -14.81 -13.46 -31.82
CA GLY A 233 -13.64 -12.88 -31.16
C GLY A 233 -13.19 -11.57 -31.81
N LEU A 234 -13.14 -11.52 -33.14
CA LEU A 234 -12.81 -10.33 -33.90
C LEU A 234 -13.88 -9.22 -33.76
N GLU A 235 -15.16 -9.54 -33.78
CA GLU A 235 -16.23 -8.58 -33.53
C GLU A 235 -16.16 -7.99 -32.10
N ARG A 236 -15.81 -8.80 -31.14
CA ARG A 236 -15.63 -8.34 -29.76
C ARG A 236 -14.43 -7.40 -29.61
N LEU A 237 -13.30 -7.72 -30.26
CA LEU A 237 -12.13 -6.84 -30.33
C LEU A 237 -12.44 -5.55 -31.07
N GLU A 238 -13.22 -5.61 -32.13
CA GLU A 238 -13.65 -4.42 -32.86
C GLU A 238 -14.56 -3.53 -32.00
N MET A 239 -15.52 -4.10 -31.28
CA MET A 239 -16.36 -3.34 -30.35
C MET A 239 -15.54 -2.69 -29.22
N MET A 240 -14.55 -3.42 -28.64
CA MET A 240 -13.65 -2.86 -27.63
C MET A 240 -12.76 -1.76 -28.20
N SER A 241 -12.24 -1.93 -29.43
CA SER A 241 -11.45 -0.91 -30.11
C SER A 241 -12.26 0.35 -30.37
N LYS A 242 -13.50 0.22 -30.84
CA LYS A 242 -14.42 1.35 -31.04
C LYS A 242 -14.78 2.05 -29.72
N GLY A 243 -14.99 1.29 -28.65
CA GLY A 243 -15.24 1.85 -27.32
C GLY A 243 -14.06 2.67 -26.82
N LEU A 244 -12.84 2.13 -26.92
CA LEU A 244 -11.60 2.81 -26.55
C LEU A 244 -11.36 4.08 -27.41
N ASP A 245 -11.66 4.03 -28.70
CA ASP A 245 -11.50 5.17 -29.60
C ASP A 245 -12.50 6.28 -29.25
N GLN A 246 -13.74 5.91 -28.88
CA GLN A 246 -14.75 6.85 -28.42
C GLN A 246 -14.39 7.49 -27.07
N ASP A 247 -13.86 6.70 -26.12
CA ASP A 247 -13.45 7.20 -24.81
C ASP A 247 -12.22 8.11 -24.93
N THR A 248 -11.23 7.76 -25.77
CA THR A 248 -10.07 8.61 -26.04
C THR A 248 -10.45 9.91 -26.72
N SER A 249 -11.37 9.86 -27.70
CA SER A 249 -11.88 11.06 -28.36
C SER A 249 -12.60 11.98 -27.38
N ARG A 250 -13.40 11.41 -26.48
CA ARG A 250 -14.13 12.15 -25.44
C ARG A 250 -13.18 12.80 -24.41
N LEU A 251 -12.13 12.08 -24.00
CA LEU A 251 -11.09 12.62 -23.12
C LEU A 251 -10.34 13.79 -23.77
N VAL A 252 -9.96 13.62 -25.04
CA VAL A 252 -9.31 14.71 -25.81
C VAL A 252 -10.24 15.93 -25.94
N GLU A 253 -11.53 15.72 -26.19
CA GLU A 253 -12.51 16.79 -26.28
C GLU A 253 -12.67 17.54 -24.94
N LEU A 254 -12.70 16.83 -23.82
CA LEU A 254 -12.74 17.41 -22.48
C LEU A 254 -11.47 18.19 -22.13
N GLU A 255 -10.29 17.67 -22.49
CA GLU A 255 -9.02 18.37 -22.27
C GLU A 255 -8.87 19.61 -23.18
N MET A 256 -9.46 19.58 -24.37
CA MET A 256 -9.44 20.69 -25.32
C MET A 256 -10.54 21.74 -25.06
N ALA A 257 -11.56 21.42 -24.27
CA ALA A 257 -12.66 22.32 -23.95
C ALA A 257 -12.24 23.70 -23.44
N PRO A 258 -11.22 23.85 -22.55
CA PRO A 258 -10.76 25.18 -22.10
C PRO A 258 -10.19 26.06 -23.22
N PHE A 259 -9.76 25.47 -24.33
CA PHE A 259 -9.14 26.15 -25.46
C PHE A 259 -10.09 26.33 -26.65
N ALA A 260 -11.37 25.95 -26.54
CA ALA A 260 -12.34 25.98 -27.60
C ALA A 260 -12.60 27.38 -28.18
N GLY A 261 -12.26 28.45 -27.43
CA GLY A 261 -12.40 29.85 -27.89
C GLY A 261 -11.17 30.43 -28.57
N ASP A 262 -10.02 29.76 -28.57
CA ASP A 262 -8.75 30.26 -29.10
C ASP A 262 -8.24 29.39 -30.26
N GLN A 263 -8.51 29.84 -31.47
CA GLN A 263 -8.15 29.14 -32.70
C GLN A 263 -6.62 29.07 -32.92
N GLU A 264 -5.87 30.04 -32.39
CA GLU A 264 -4.43 30.09 -32.55
C GLU A 264 -3.75 29.11 -31.60
N ALA A 265 -4.21 29.02 -30.35
CA ALA A 265 -3.76 28.01 -29.37
C ALA A 265 -4.06 26.59 -29.86
N LEU A 266 -5.26 26.32 -30.43
CA LEU A 266 -5.63 25.04 -30.98
C LEU A 266 -4.76 24.60 -32.15
N SER A 267 -4.44 25.54 -33.09
CA SER A 267 -3.58 25.25 -34.22
C SER A 267 -2.13 24.95 -33.81
N SER A 268 -1.59 25.72 -32.85
CA SER A 268 -0.27 25.53 -32.27
C SER A 268 -0.16 24.18 -31.54
N MET A 269 -1.19 23.82 -30.75
CA MET A 269 -1.24 22.57 -30.00
C MET A 269 -1.33 21.36 -30.93
N ARG A 270 -2.18 21.42 -31.97
CA ARG A 270 -2.26 20.39 -33.03
C ARG A 270 -0.89 20.21 -33.73
N GLY A 271 -0.19 21.30 -34.03
CA GLY A 271 1.16 21.27 -34.61
C GLY A 271 2.16 20.53 -33.70
N LYS A 272 2.19 20.87 -32.42
CA LYS A 272 3.07 20.26 -31.42
C LYS A 272 2.75 18.79 -31.19
N ILE A 273 1.48 18.42 -31.11
CA ILE A 273 1.06 17.02 -30.96
C ILE A 273 1.47 16.20 -32.18
N LYS A 274 1.26 16.74 -33.38
CA LYS A 274 1.69 16.09 -34.63
C LYS A 274 3.19 15.89 -34.70
N GLU A 275 3.97 16.91 -34.33
CA GLU A 275 5.41 16.85 -34.26
C GLU A 275 5.91 15.82 -33.24
N TRP A 276 5.29 15.82 -32.03
CA TRP A 276 5.59 14.85 -30.98
C TRP A 276 5.30 13.41 -31.46
N LEU A 277 4.16 13.19 -32.12
CA LEU A 277 3.74 11.87 -32.61
C LEU A 277 4.71 11.35 -33.67
N VAL A 278 5.13 12.19 -34.61
CA VAL A 278 6.15 11.87 -35.62
C VAL A 278 7.49 11.55 -34.96
N GLN A 279 7.95 12.37 -34.02
CA GLN A 279 9.20 12.16 -33.30
C GLN A 279 9.15 10.87 -32.45
N ASN A 280 8.02 10.58 -31.80
CA ASN A 280 7.85 9.38 -31.00
C ASN A 280 7.87 8.12 -31.87
N THR A 281 7.21 8.15 -33.03
CA THR A 281 7.21 7.06 -34.00
C THR A 281 8.62 6.80 -34.53
N ILE A 282 9.36 7.86 -34.88
CA ILE A 282 10.75 7.75 -35.36
C ILE A 282 11.68 7.19 -34.26
N ARG A 283 11.52 7.64 -33.00
CA ARG A 283 12.34 7.17 -31.87
C ARG A 283 12.05 5.72 -31.48
N ASN A 284 10.83 5.24 -31.71
CA ASN A 284 10.44 3.87 -31.44
C ASN A 284 10.85 2.89 -32.54
N ASP A 285 11.28 3.37 -33.70
CA ASP A 285 11.82 2.54 -34.76
C ASP A 285 13.12 1.86 -34.24
N PRO A 286 13.21 0.51 -34.29
CA PRO A 286 14.36 -0.23 -33.80
C PRO A 286 15.67 0.18 -34.50
N MET A 287 15.64 0.49 -35.80
CA MET A 287 16.81 0.95 -36.52
C MET A 287 17.33 2.31 -36.05
N VAL A 288 16.44 3.23 -35.76
CA VAL A 288 16.78 4.57 -35.25
C VAL A 288 17.32 4.47 -33.82
N ARG A 289 16.71 3.63 -32.99
CA ARG A 289 17.13 3.40 -31.61
C ARG A 289 18.54 2.81 -31.54
N ASP A 290 18.86 1.86 -32.41
CA ASP A 290 20.20 1.26 -32.50
C ASP A 290 21.24 2.25 -33.06
N ALA A 291 20.85 3.10 -34.00
CA ALA A 291 21.74 4.14 -34.54
C ALA A 291 22.03 5.21 -33.48
N LEU A 292 21.01 5.62 -32.70
CA LEU A 292 21.15 6.56 -31.57
C LEU A 292 22.03 5.97 -30.46
N GLY A 293 21.83 4.69 -30.12
CA GLY A 293 22.67 3.99 -29.15
C GLY A 293 24.12 3.94 -29.54
N ARG A 294 24.41 3.60 -30.80
CA ARG A 294 25.77 3.61 -31.38
C ARG A 294 26.38 5.03 -31.39
N GLY A 295 25.61 6.04 -31.72
CA GLY A 295 26.07 7.44 -31.72
C GLY A 295 26.43 7.94 -30.33
N LEU A 296 25.62 7.61 -29.32
CA LEU A 296 25.88 7.95 -27.92
C LEU A 296 27.08 7.18 -27.35
N GLN A 297 27.27 5.93 -27.72
CA GLN A 297 28.47 5.16 -27.34
C GLN A 297 29.74 5.77 -27.92
N ARG A 298 29.77 6.17 -29.21
CA ARG A 298 30.89 6.88 -29.81
C ARG A 298 31.24 8.15 -29.09
N ARG A 299 30.24 9.01 -28.79
CA ARG A 299 30.45 10.26 -28.03
C ARG A 299 31.02 10.02 -26.63
N ARG A 300 30.66 8.90 -25.97
CA ARG A 300 31.22 8.53 -24.66
C ARG A 300 32.66 8.07 -24.73
N VAL A 301 33.03 7.40 -25.82
CA VAL A 301 34.40 6.94 -26.04
C VAL A 301 35.34 8.11 -26.38
N ASP A 302 34.83 9.10 -27.14
CA ASP A 302 35.59 10.26 -27.59
C ASP A 302 35.61 11.40 -26.58
N ALA A 303 34.91 11.30 -25.45
CA ALA A 303 34.86 12.31 -24.42
C ALA A 303 36.18 12.41 -23.64
N PRO A 304 36.69 13.64 -23.39
CA PRO A 304 37.93 13.84 -22.63
C PRO A 304 37.79 13.29 -21.19
N ALA A 305 38.93 12.89 -20.63
CA ALA A 305 39.03 12.33 -19.29
C ALA A 305 38.52 13.39 -18.26
N GLY A 306 37.41 13.09 -17.59
CA GLY A 306 36.71 13.99 -16.67
C GLY A 306 35.26 14.31 -17.06
N ALA A 307 34.88 14.16 -18.33
CA ALA A 307 33.49 14.35 -18.82
C ALA A 307 32.70 13.04 -18.89
N ARG A 308 33.28 11.93 -18.47
CA ARG A 308 32.70 10.57 -18.55
C ARG A 308 31.80 10.24 -17.37
N GLY A 309 31.05 11.08 -16.80
CA GLY A 309 30.08 10.81 -15.72
C GLY A 309 30.30 9.48 -14.97
N THR A 310 30.30 9.49 -13.68
CA THR A 310 30.30 8.27 -12.83
C THR A 310 29.19 7.33 -13.25
N LYS A 311 29.53 6.04 -13.32
CA LYS A 311 28.57 4.94 -13.58
C LYS A 311 27.47 4.88 -12.56
#